data_53dac28127f3de5a63a9220d4c180ef0
#
_entry.id   53dac28127f3de5a63a9220d4c180ef0
#
_cell.length_a   1.000
_cell.length_b   1.000
_cell.length_c   1.000
_cell.angle_alpha   90.00
_cell.angle_beta   90.00
_cell.angle_gamma   90.00
#
_symmetry.space_group_name_H-M   'P 1'
#
loop_
_entity.id
_entity.type
_entity.pdbx_description
1 polymer ?
#
loop_
_entity_poly.entity_id
_entity_poly.type
_entity_poly.pdbx_seq_one_letter_code
_entity_poly.pdbx_strand_id
1 'polypeptide(L)'
;MTHYQITVRCVHTAEVLDRLIAPIRKRGILIDKFTFEKIAQDVAICQLIFVSDATQLHYIESNLNRLVDVHEVKSEVLATT
;
A
#
# COMPACT_ATOMS: atom_id res chain seq x y z
N MET A 1 -4.34 13.83 -11.84
CA MET A 1 -3.70 12.97 -10.82
C MET A 1 -4.48 13.04 -9.52
N THR A 2 -4.50 11.96 -8.81
CA THR A 2 -5.32 11.83 -7.61
C THR A 2 -4.46 11.39 -6.44
N HIS A 3 -4.71 11.97 -5.26
CA HIS A 3 -4.09 11.52 -4.02
C HIS A 3 -4.88 10.34 -3.48
N TYR A 4 -4.21 9.21 -3.33
CA TYR A 4 -4.81 8.01 -2.77
C TYR A 4 -4.15 7.63 -1.46
N GLN A 5 -4.95 7.02 -0.59
CA GLN A 5 -4.44 6.34 0.58
C GLN A 5 -4.77 4.86 0.45
N ILE A 6 -3.76 4.01 0.57
CA ILE A 6 -3.97 2.57 0.63
C ILE A 6 -3.70 2.13 2.06
N THR A 7 -4.65 1.40 2.62
CA THR A 7 -4.49 0.79 3.94
C THR A 7 -4.39 -0.72 3.74
N VAL A 8 -3.33 -1.31 4.23
CA VAL A 8 -3.04 -2.73 4.07
C VAL A 8 -2.94 -3.39 5.44
N ARG A 9 -3.72 -4.44 5.65
CA ARG A 9 -3.57 -5.30 6.82
C ARG A 9 -2.73 -6.50 6.39
N CYS A 10 -1.65 -6.76 7.10
CA CYS A 10 -0.67 -7.75 6.68
C CYS A 10 0.02 -8.42 7.87
N VAL A 11 0.84 -9.41 7.57
CA VAL A 11 1.69 -10.07 8.56
C VAL A 11 2.77 -9.09 9.01
N HIS A 12 3.09 -9.09 10.29
CA HIS A 12 4.15 -8.26 10.85
C HIS A 12 5.50 -8.97 10.77
N THR A 13 6.18 -8.81 9.64
CA THR A 13 7.52 -9.37 9.41
C THR A 13 8.40 -8.31 8.74
N ALA A 14 9.71 -8.51 8.81
CA ALA A 14 10.65 -7.58 8.17
C ALA A 14 10.51 -7.60 6.64
N GLU A 15 10.26 -8.76 6.07
CA GLU A 15 10.18 -8.93 4.62
C GLU A 15 8.95 -8.27 4.01
N VAL A 16 7.86 -8.14 4.77
CA VAL A 16 6.62 -7.60 4.22
C VAL A 16 6.76 -6.13 3.81
N LEU A 17 7.59 -5.37 4.52
CA LEU A 17 7.80 -3.95 4.18
C LEU A 17 8.27 -3.78 2.74
N ASP A 18 9.27 -4.55 2.32
CA ASP A 18 9.78 -4.47 0.96
C ASP A 18 8.74 -4.88 -0.06
N ARG A 19 7.93 -5.89 0.26
CA ARG A 19 6.89 -6.38 -0.64
C ARG A 19 5.77 -5.38 -0.82
N LEU A 20 5.44 -4.62 0.23
CA LEU A 20 4.39 -3.60 0.15
C LEU A 20 4.82 -2.41 -0.70
N ILE A 21 6.08 -2.03 -0.61
CA ILE A 21 6.61 -0.85 -1.29
C ILE A 21 6.96 -1.15 -2.75
N ALA A 22 7.41 -2.36 -3.05
CA ALA A 22 7.91 -2.72 -4.38
C ALA A 22 6.97 -2.39 -5.54
N PRO A 23 5.66 -2.69 -5.47
CA PRO A 23 4.75 -2.36 -6.60
C PRO A 23 4.69 -0.87 -6.90
N ILE A 24 4.79 -0.04 -5.87
CA ILE A 24 4.73 1.42 -6.02
C ILE A 24 6.03 1.94 -6.59
N ARG A 25 7.17 1.46 -6.10
CA ARG A 25 8.49 1.86 -6.58
C ARG A 25 8.71 1.46 -8.04
N LYS A 26 8.23 0.29 -8.44
CA LYS A 26 8.37 -0.18 -9.83
C LYS A 26 7.66 0.72 -10.82
N ARG A 27 6.63 1.43 -10.39
CA ARG A 27 5.87 2.35 -11.23
C ARG A 27 6.46 3.76 -11.24
N GLY A 28 7.56 3.98 -10.52
CA GLY A 28 8.18 5.29 -10.42
C GLY A 28 7.37 6.29 -9.61
N ILE A 29 6.47 5.81 -8.76
CA ILE A 29 5.61 6.64 -7.93
C ILE A 29 6.33 6.97 -6.63
N LEU A 30 6.34 8.24 -6.25
CA LEU A 30 6.89 8.67 -4.97
C LEU A 30 5.84 8.50 -3.89
N ILE A 31 6.24 7.95 -2.76
CA ILE A 31 5.38 7.79 -1.61
C ILE A 31 5.49 9.06 -0.76
N ASP A 32 4.36 9.73 -0.55
CA ASP A 32 4.32 10.96 0.24
C ASP A 32 4.30 10.69 1.75
N LYS A 33 3.67 9.59 2.13
CA LYS A 33 3.59 9.21 3.53
C LYS A 33 3.52 7.69 3.64
N PHE A 34 4.24 7.15 4.60
CA PHE A 34 4.27 5.72 4.85
C PHE A 34 4.23 5.49 6.36
N THR A 35 3.29 4.69 6.82
CA THR A 35 3.23 4.27 8.22
C THR A 35 3.10 2.76 8.29
N PHE A 36 3.71 2.16 9.28
CA PHE A 36 3.66 0.72 9.51
C PHE A 36 3.58 0.49 11.00
N GLU A 37 2.48 -0.06 11.45
CA GLU A 37 2.20 -0.20 12.87
C GLU A 37 1.74 -1.62 13.21
N LYS A 38 2.37 -2.20 14.22
CA LYS A 38 1.93 -3.50 14.74
C LYS A 38 0.67 -3.27 15.58
N ILE A 39 -0.40 -3.99 15.26
CA ILE A 39 -1.67 -3.85 15.97
C ILE A 39 -2.00 -5.07 16.83
N ALA A 40 -1.40 -6.21 16.52
CA ALA A 40 -1.58 -7.45 17.27
C ALA A 40 -0.38 -8.34 17.01
N GLN A 41 -0.30 -9.49 17.67
CA GLN A 41 0.75 -10.45 17.39
C GLN A 41 0.65 -10.89 15.94
N ASP A 42 1.77 -10.77 15.20
CA ASP A 42 1.88 -11.15 13.79
C ASP A 42 0.98 -10.37 12.83
N VAL A 43 0.36 -9.27 13.27
CA VAL A 43 -0.50 -8.45 12.42
C VAL A 43 -0.08 -6.99 12.47
N ALA A 44 0.00 -6.36 11.30
CA ALA A 44 0.33 -4.96 11.18
C ALA A 44 -0.62 -4.25 10.21
N ILE A 45 -0.73 -2.95 10.38
CA ILE A 45 -1.44 -2.06 9.46
C ILE A 45 -0.41 -1.13 8.83
N CYS A 46 -0.44 -1.07 7.51
CA CYS A 46 0.41 -0.17 6.73
C CYS A 46 -0.48 0.83 6.01
N GLN A 47 -0.13 2.10 6.06
CA GLN A 47 -0.81 3.14 5.31
C GLN A 47 0.18 3.82 4.37
N LEU A 48 -0.22 3.96 3.13
CA LEU A 48 0.59 4.56 2.07
C LEU A 48 -0.21 5.67 1.41
N ILE A 49 0.39 6.85 1.29
CA ILE A 49 -0.22 7.97 0.58
C ILE A 49 0.67 8.34 -0.58
N PHE A 50 0.09 8.46 -1.77
CA PHE A 50 0.81 8.81 -2.98
C PHE A 50 -0.15 9.41 -4.01
N VAL A 51 0.43 9.96 -5.08
CA VAL A 51 -0.33 10.53 -6.19
C VAL A 51 -0.15 9.63 -7.41
N SER A 52 -1.25 9.24 -8.04
CA SER A 52 -1.21 8.45 -9.26
C SER A 52 -2.50 8.60 -10.04
N ASP A 53 -2.57 7.98 -11.21
CA ASP A 53 -3.81 7.82 -11.94
C ASP A 53 -4.51 6.52 -11.50
N ALA A 54 -5.76 6.35 -11.94
CA ALA A 54 -6.56 5.19 -11.55
C ALA A 54 -5.99 3.87 -12.08
N THR A 55 -5.35 3.90 -13.24
CA THR A 55 -4.76 2.70 -13.83
C THR A 55 -3.60 2.18 -12.98
N GLN A 56 -2.72 3.09 -12.57
CA GLN A 56 -1.61 2.73 -11.70
C GLN A 56 -2.09 2.22 -10.34
N LEU A 57 -3.11 2.86 -9.78
CA LEU A 57 -3.71 2.41 -8.52
C LEU A 57 -4.21 0.97 -8.66
N HIS A 58 -4.90 0.66 -9.75
CA HIS A 58 -5.42 -0.68 -9.99
C HIS A 58 -4.29 -1.72 -10.02
N TYR A 59 -3.18 -1.42 -10.69
CA TYR A 59 -2.04 -2.33 -10.73
C TYR A 59 -1.45 -2.54 -9.34
N ILE A 60 -1.33 -1.47 -8.57
CA ILE A 60 -0.79 -1.56 -7.20
C ILE A 60 -1.69 -2.43 -6.33
N GLU A 61 -3.00 -2.19 -6.38
CA GLU A 61 -3.98 -2.99 -5.63
C GLU A 61 -3.90 -4.47 -6.01
N SER A 62 -3.83 -4.75 -7.30
CA SER A 62 -3.76 -6.13 -7.79
C SER A 62 -2.50 -6.84 -7.31
N ASN A 63 -1.36 -6.14 -7.36
CA ASN A 63 -0.11 -6.71 -6.89
C ASN A 63 -0.12 -6.97 -5.38
N LEU A 64 -0.65 -6.03 -4.61
CA LEU A 64 -0.73 -6.19 -3.16
C LEU A 64 -1.67 -7.34 -2.77
N ASN A 65 -2.80 -7.47 -3.47
CA ASN A 65 -3.75 -8.55 -3.19
C ASN A 65 -3.21 -9.94 -3.52
N ARG A 66 -2.17 -10.03 -4.34
CA ARG A 66 -1.54 -11.32 -4.67
C ARG A 66 -0.55 -11.79 -3.62
N LEU A 67 -0.13 -10.90 -2.73
CA LEU A 67 0.86 -11.25 -1.72
C LEU A 67 0.23 -12.13 -0.64
N VAL A 68 0.87 -13.26 -0.36
CA VAL A 68 0.37 -14.19 0.65
C VAL A 68 0.41 -13.56 2.04
N ASP A 69 1.30 -12.61 2.26
CA ASP A 69 1.45 -11.91 3.54
C ASP A 69 0.38 -10.83 3.78
N VAL A 70 -0.40 -10.50 2.75
CA VAL A 70 -1.41 -9.44 2.82
C VAL A 70 -2.78 -10.04 3.07
N HIS A 71 -3.47 -9.54 4.10
CA HIS A 71 -4.80 -10.02 4.48
C HIS A 71 -5.91 -9.19 3.84
N GLU A 72 -5.70 -7.87 3.73
CA GLU A 72 -6.73 -6.97 3.22
C GLU A 72 -6.09 -5.71 2.66
N VAL A 73 -6.64 -5.22 1.56
CA VAL A 73 -6.21 -3.96 0.95
C VAL A 73 -7.44 -3.07 0.76
N LYS A 74 -7.37 -1.84 1.25
CA LYS A 74 -8.43 -0.85 1.05
C LYS A 74 -7.81 0.41 0.49
N SER A 75 -8.47 1.00 -0.50
CA SER A 75 -8.04 2.25 -1.10
C SER A 75 -9.09 3.32 -0.93
N GLU A 76 -8.67 4.56 -0.75
CA GLU A 76 -9.61 5.68 -0.73
C GLU A 76 -8.97 6.88 -1.40
N VAL A 77 -9.83 7.72 -1.96
CA VAL A 77 -9.42 8.98 -2.58
C VAL A 77 -9.35 10.04 -1.48
N LEU A 78 -8.19 10.70 -1.36
CA LEU A 78 -8.03 11.79 -0.42
C LEU A 78 -8.34 13.13 -1.08
N ALA A 79 -7.82 13.33 -2.30
CA ALA A 79 -8.01 14.57 -3.03
C ALA A 79 -7.73 14.35 -4.51
N THR A 80 -8.39 15.12 -5.35
CA THR A 80 -8.15 15.13 -6.80
C THR A 80 -7.58 16.49 -7.18
N THR A 81 -6.46 16.49 -7.91
CA THR A 81 -5.83 17.73 -8.38
C THR A 81 -5.97 17.87 -9.87
#